data_ac9c75c956bcc62d5efb0473b617e524
#
_entry.id   ac9c75c956bcc62d5efb0473b617e524
#
_cell.length_a   1.000
_cell.length_b   1.000
_cell.length_c   1.000
_cell.angle_alpha   90.00
_cell.angle_beta   90.00
_cell.angle_gamma   90.00
#
_symmetry.space_group_name_H-M   'P 1'
#
loop_
_entity.id
_entity.type
_entity.pdbx_description
1 polymer ?
#
loop_
_entity_poly.entity_id
_entity_poly.type
_entity_poly.pdbx_seq_one_letter_code
_entity_poly.pdbx_strand_id
1 'polypeptide(L)'
;METPWIHSTVLLNEAVDALFNDGDDLYAGAADGTYVDATFGRGGHSRLILSRLAPAGRLIAFDRDPDAVAQSVAIQDPRFSIRHEGFSHLRELPSGSLAGVLMDLGVSSPQIDNPVRGFSFRFEGPLDMRMDTTRGESVAQWLETAEVNQIAEVIREYGEERFAGAIAKAIVARRQERGPISTTTELAELVADTVKTREQGQNPATRTFQAFRIFINAELEELQQALEASLDVLQPGGRLAVISFHSLEDRIVKQFIAKHSRDEYDRRAPFAAPKVMKLKALDRVKPGAAEVSANKRSRSAIMRVAQRTDL
;
A
#
# COMPACT_ATOMS: atom_id res chain seq x y z
N MET A 1 -13.77 -30.19 2.13
CA MET A 1 -14.07 -29.15 1.12
C MET A 1 -13.70 -27.84 1.78
N GLU A 2 -12.51 -27.33 1.45
CA GLU A 2 -12.10 -26.00 1.91
C GLU A 2 -13.00 -24.97 1.21
N THR A 3 -13.70 -24.17 1.98
CA THR A 3 -14.42 -23.02 1.46
C THR A 3 -13.39 -22.09 0.82
N PRO A 4 -13.50 -21.78 -0.49
CA PRO A 4 -12.59 -20.83 -1.10
C PRO A 4 -12.74 -19.50 -0.36
N TRP A 5 -11.65 -18.99 0.21
CA TRP A 5 -11.61 -17.68 0.84
C TRP A 5 -12.00 -16.64 -0.20
N ILE A 6 -13.24 -16.14 -0.11
CA ILE A 6 -13.72 -15.08 -1.00
C ILE A 6 -12.97 -13.82 -0.62
N HIS A 7 -11.92 -13.53 -1.37
CA HIS A 7 -11.19 -12.26 -1.25
C HIS A 7 -12.10 -11.17 -1.82
N SER A 8 -12.69 -10.35 -0.96
CA SER A 8 -13.38 -9.15 -1.39
C SER A 8 -12.38 -8.01 -1.52
N THR A 9 -12.15 -7.54 -2.74
CA THR A 9 -11.31 -6.38 -3.04
C THR A 9 -11.95 -5.14 -2.44
N VAL A 10 -11.17 -4.34 -1.72
CA VAL A 10 -11.66 -3.15 -1.00
C VAL A 10 -11.92 -2.01 -1.97
N LEU A 11 -13.06 -1.31 -1.81
CA LEU A 11 -13.47 -0.18 -2.67
C LEU A 11 -13.39 -0.49 -4.16
N LEU A 12 -13.73 -1.73 -4.55
CA LEU A 12 -13.53 -2.24 -5.92
C LEU A 12 -14.15 -1.35 -6.99
N ASN A 13 -15.44 -1.06 -6.84
CA ASN A 13 -16.16 -0.24 -7.82
C ASN A 13 -15.74 1.22 -7.73
N GLU A 14 -15.67 1.75 -6.53
CA GLU A 14 -15.33 3.15 -6.26
C GLU A 14 -13.94 3.51 -6.83
N ALA A 15 -12.97 2.61 -6.69
CA ALA A 15 -11.62 2.84 -7.21
C ALA A 15 -11.57 2.83 -8.73
N VAL A 16 -12.26 1.87 -9.36
CA VAL A 16 -12.30 1.79 -10.81
C VAL A 16 -13.17 2.91 -11.39
N ASP A 17 -14.33 3.24 -10.77
CA ASP A 17 -15.14 4.39 -11.16
C ASP A 17 -14.35 5.71 -11.11
N ALA A 18 -13.50 5.87 -10.10
CA ALA A 18 -12.64 7.05 -9.98
C ALA A 18 -11.63 7.18 -11.13
N LEU A 19 -11.18 6.08 -11.71
CA LEU A 19 -10.26 6.08 -12.87
C LEU A 19 -10.98 6.41 -14.18
N PHE A 20 -12.23 5.92 -14.36
CA PHE A 20 -13.00 6.00 -15.60
C PHE A 20 -14.14 7.02 -15.51
N ASN A 21 -13.95 8.14 -14.84
CA ASN A 21 -15.03 9.10 -14.66
C ASN A 21 -15.65 9.53 -16.02
N ASP A 22 -16.93 9.18 -16.19
CA ASP A 22 -17.75 9.47 -17.39
C ASP A 22 -18.36 10.90 -17.38
N GLY A 23 -17.82 11.82 -16.57
CA GLY A 23 -18.26 13.20 -16.52
C GLY A 23 -17.86 14.02 -17.75
N ASP A 24 -18.44 15.21 -17.90
CA ASP A 24 -18.26 16.16 -19.03
C ASP A 24 -16.82 16.68 -19.25
N ASP A 25 -15.83 16.14 -18.58
CA ASP A 25 -14.43 16.50 -18.78
C ASP A 25 -13.91 15.85 -20.08
N LEU A 26 -13.43 16.67 -20.99
CA LEU A 26 -12.77 16.29 -22.27
C LEU A 26 -11.61 15.29 -22.09
N TYR A 27 -11.17 15.05 -20.86
CA TYR A 27 -10.09 14.15 -20.46
C TYR A 27 -10.57 12.99 -19.59
N ALA A 28 -11.89 12.76 -19.48
CA ALA A 28 -12.41 11.60 -18.78
C ALA A 28 -11.75 10.35 -19.33
N GLY A 29 -11.23 9.48 -18.46
CA GLY A 29 -10.34 8.37 -18.80
C GLY A 29 -10.85 7.58 -19.99
N ALA A 30 -10.23 7.79 -21.14
CA ALA A 30 -10.66 7.14 -22.38
C ALA A 30 -10.50 5.63 -22.21
N ALA A 31 -11.54 4.86 -22.48
CA ALA A 31 -11.51 3.41 -22.45
C ALA A 31 -10.37 2.81 -23.33
N ASP A 32 -9.83 3.59 -24.26
CA ASP A 32 -8.66 3.26 -25.08
C ASP A 32 -7.31 3.61 -24.43
N GLY A 33 -7.32 4.22 -23.24
CA GLY A 33 -6.11 4.65 -22.53
C GLY A 33 -5.30 3.48 -21.95
N THR A 34 -4.08 3.80 -21.51
CA THR A 34 -3.24 2.88 -20.75
C THR A 34 -3.43 3.17 -19.27
N TYR A 35 -3.74 2.13 -18.52
CA TYR A 35 -3.94 2.15 -17.07
C TYR A 35 -2.89 1.33 -16.36
N VAL A 36 -2.63 1.67 -15.10
CA VAL A 36 -1.77 0.91 -14.22
C VAL A 36 -2.54 0.49 -12.97
N ASP A 37 -2.48 -0.81 -12.66
CA ASP A 37 -2.76 -1.38 -11.34
C ASP A 37 -1.42 -1.64 -10.66
N ALA A 38 -1.00 -0.74 -9.78
CA ALA A 38 0.32 -0.76 -9.18
C ALA A 38 0.46 -1.82 -8.06
N THR A 39 -0.64 -2.47 -7.70
CA THR A 39 -0.76 -3.43 -6.59
C THR A 39 -1.72 -4.55 -6.98
N PHE A 40 -1.28 -5.41 -7.90
CA PHE A 40 -2.11 -6.43 -8.54
C PHE A 40 -2.82 -7.37 -7.54
N GLY A 41 -2.10 -7.86 -6.52
CA GLY A 41 -2.62 -8.76 -5.52
C GLY A 41 -3.26 -10.02 -6.11
N ARG A 42 -4.59 -10.08 -6.12
CA ARG A 42 -5.37 -11.17 -6.74
C ARG A 42 -6.09 -10.74 -8.02
N GLY A 43 -5.80 -9.55 -8.50
CA GLY A 43 -6.31 -9.04 -9.76
C GLY A 43 -7.80 -8.64 -9.73
N GLY A 44 -8.34 -8.29 -8.57
CA GLY A 44 -9.73 -7.85 -8.46
C GLY A 44 -9.95 -6.54 -9.21
N HIS A 45 -9.18 -5.51 -8.88
CA HIS A 45 -9.21 -4.23 -9.59
C HIS A 45 -8.83 -4.40 -11.06
N SER A 46 -7.76 -5.16 -11.35
CA SER A 46 -7.31 -5.42 -12.72
C SER A 46 -8.40 -6.00 -13.61
N ARG A 47 -9.16 -7.00 -13.12
CA ARG A 47 -10.27 -7.59 -13.90
C ARG A 47 -11.39 -6.59 -14.16
N LEU A 48 -11.73 -5.76 -13.17
CA LEU A 48 -12.77 -4.75 -13.36
C LEU A 48 -12.30 -3.64 -14.31
N ILE A 49 -11.04 -3.19 -14.23
CA ILE A 49 -10.45 -2.26 -15.20
C ILE A 49 -10.52 -2.85 -16.61
N LEU A 50 -10.07 -4.08 -16.83
CA LEU A 50 -10.10 -4.75 -18.12
C LEU A 50 -11.51 -4.86 -18.72
N SER A 51 -12.53 -5.07 -17.87
CA SER A 51 -13.93 -5.12 -18.31
C SER A 51 -14.45 -3.78 -18.86
N ARG A 52 -13.82 -2.67 -18.50
CA ARG A 52 -14.19 -1.32 -18.94
C ARG A 52 -13.33 -0.79 -20.08
N LEU A 53 -12.18 -1.43 -20.35
CA LEU A 53 -11.32 -1.02 -21.46
C LEU A 53 -11.93 -1.34 -22.81
N ALA A 54 -11.79 -0.41 -23.74
CA ALA A 54 -12.03 -0.66 -25.17
C ALA A 54 -10.91 -1.53 -25.79
N PRO A 55 -11.07 -2.04 -27.02
CA PRO A 55 -10.08 -2.93 -27.63
C PRO A 55 -8.66 -2.36 -27.75
N ALA A 56 -8.50 -1.04 -27.87
CA ALA A 56 -7.19 -0.38 -27.93
C ALA A 56 -6.60 -0.11 -26.54
N GLY A 57 -7.40 -0.13 -25.48
CA GLY A 57 -6.95 0.10 -24.10
C GLY A 57 -5.92 -0.92 -23.64
N ARG A 58 -5.13 -0.55 -22.65
CA ARG A 58 -4.08 -1.40 -22.07
C ARG A 58 -4.09 -1.31 -20.54
N LEU A 59 -3.76 -2.43 -19.89
CA LEU A 59 -3.54 -2.50 -18.46
C LEU A 59 -2.16 -3.08 -18.18
N ILE A 60 -1.35 -2.33 -17.45
CA ILE A 60 -0.07 -2.78 -16.92
C ILE A 60 -0.26 -2.96 -15.42
N ALA A 61 -0.01 -4.16 -14.91
CA ALA A 61 -0.02 -4.42 -13.48
C ALA A 61 1.40 -4.55 -12.93
N PHE A 62 1.57 -4.20 -11.65
CA PHE A 62 2.79 -4.43 -10.89
C PHE A 62 2.46 -5.22 -9.64
N ASP A 63 3.32 -6.15 -9.28
CA ASP A 63 3.36 -6.73 -7.94
C ASP A 63 4.77 -7.23 -7.64
N ARG A 64 5.21 -7.04 -6.40
CA ARG A 64 6.48 -7.56 -5.92
C ARG A 64 6.37 -8.99 -5.38
N ASP A 65 5.15 -9.44 -5.05
CA ASP A 65 4.91 -10.77 -4.52
C ASP A 65 4.87 -11.81 -5.66
N PRO A 66 5.81 -12.77 -5.69
CA PRO A 66 5.82 -13.82 -6.72
C PRO A 66 4.52 -14.64 -6.73
N ASP A 67 3.87 -14.83 -5.57
CA ASP A 67 2.59 -15.55 -5.49
C ASP A 67 1.45 -14.76 -6.16
N ALA A 68 1.47 -13.43 -6.05
CA ALA A 68 0.52 -12.56 -6.74
C ALA A 68 0.76 -12.60 -8.26
N VAL A 69 2.02 -12.46 -8.69
CA VAL A 69 2.39 -12.53 -10.10
C VAL A 69 1.98 -13.88 -10.72
N ALA A 70 2.18 -14.98 -10.02
CA ALA A 70 1.76 -16.31 -10.50
C ALA A 70 0.24 -16.41 -10.75
N GLN A 71 -0.59 -15.68 -9.97
CA GLN A 71 -2.05 -15.65 -10.18
C GLN A 71 -2.47 -14.91 -11.45
N SER A 72 -1.61 -14.06 -12.01
CA SER A 72 -1.93 -13.30 -13.22
C SER A 72 -2.15 -14.18 -14.45
N VAL A 73 -1.60 -15.39 -14.48
CA VAL A 73 -1.80 -16.39 -15.53
C VAL A 73 -3.29 -16.69 -15.79
N ALA A 74 -4.13 -16.49 -14.77
CA ALA A 74 -5.59 -16.65 -14.91
C ALA A 74 -6.27 -15.52 -15.72
N ILE A 75 -5.54 -14.44 -16.06
CA ILE A 75 -6.05 -13.34 -16.89
C ILE A 75 -5.57 -13.54 -18.34
N GLN A 76 -6.45 -14.08 -19.17
CA GLN A 76 -6.19 -14.38 -20.57
C GLN A 76 -6.71 -13.24 -21.47
N ASP A 77 -6.19 -12.03 -21.26
CA ASP A 77 -6.59 -10.83 -22.02
C ASP A 77 -5.35 -10.21 -22.69
N PRO A 78 -5.33 -10.03 -24.04
CA PRO A 78 -4.16 -9.49 -24.72
C PRO A 78 -3.85 -8.02 -24.38
N ARG A 79 -4.78 -7.32 -23.72
CA ARG A 79 -4.60 -5.94 -23.26
C ARG A 79 -3.88 -5.87 -21.91
N PHE A 80 -3.70 -7.02 -21.23
CA PHE A 80 -3.11 -7.14 -19.91
C PHE A 80 -1.63 -7.53 -19.95
N SER A 81 -0.84 -6.90 -19.12
CA SER A 81 0.54 -7.32 -18.81
C SER A 81 0.83 -7.12 -17.33
N ILE A 82 1.75 -7.92 -16.78
CA ILE A 82 2.20 -7.80 -15.40
C ILE A 82 3.71 -7.74 -15.32
N ARG A 83 4.26 -6.95 -14.38
CA ARG A 83 5.67 -6.87 -14.04
C ARG A 83 5.87 -7.38 -12.62
N HIS A 84 6.83 -8.29 -12.43
CA HIS A 84 7.27 -8.74 -11.11
C HIS A 84 8.23 -7.69 -10.52
N GLU A 85 7.70 -6.55 -10.17
CA GLU A 85 8.43 -5.38 -9.68
C GLU A 85 7.56 -4.61 -8.69
N GLY A 86 8.20 -3.83 -7.80
CA GLY A 86 7.49 -2.90 -6.96
C GLY A 86 6.96 -1.71 -7.77
N PHE A 87 5.96 -1.03 -7.23
CA PHE A 87 5.29 0.07 -7.93
C PHE A 87 6.14 1.35 -8.03
N SER A 88 7.29 1.45 -7.36
CA SER A 88 8.29 2.51 -7.60
C SER A 88 8.85 2.48 -9.04
N HIS A 89 8.79 1.32 -9.73
CA HIS A 89 9.15 1.18 -11.13
C HIS A 89 8.16 1.85 -12.11
N LEU A 90 7.07 2.41 -11.59
CA LEU A 90 6.17 3.29 -12.36
C LEU A 90 6.94 4.39 -13.14
N ARG A 91 8.03 4.91 -12.55
CA ARG A 91 8.93 5.90 -13.16
C ARG A 91 9.57 5.47 -14.49
N GLU A 92 9.59 4.18 -14.81
CA GLU A 92 10.16 3.64 -16.04
C GLU A 92 9.18 3.68 -17.22
N LEU A 93 7.91 3.98 -16.95
CA LEU A 93 6.91 4.14 -17.99
C LEU A 93 7.07 5.50 -18.68
N PRO A 94 6.67 5.62 -19.95
CA PRO A 94 6.80 6.87 -20.68
C PRO A 94 6.04 8.02 -20.02
N SER A 95 6.64 9.21 -20.03
CA SER A 95 6.01 10.42 -19.49
C SER A 95 4.70 10.73 -20.24
N GLY A 96 3.66 11.12 -19.48
CA GLY A 96 2.36 11.51 -20.04
C GLY A 96 1.61 10.40 -20.77
N SER A 97 1.92 9.12 -20.50
CA SER A 97 1.35 7.97 -21.24
C SER A 97 0.16 7.31 -20.56
N LEU A 98 -0.11 7.61 -19.28
CA LEU A 98 -1.10 6.90 -18.50
C LEU A 98 -2.39 7.71 -18.33
N ALA A 99 -3.51 7.09 -18.63
CA ALA A 99 -4.84 7.60 -18.35
C ALA A 99 -5.24 7.46 -16.86
N GLY A 100 -4.68 6.47 -16.18
CA GLY A 100 -4.94 6.28 -14.75
C GLY A 100 -3.95 5.35 -14.05
N VAL A 101 -3.76 5.61 -12.76
CA VAL A 101 -2.93 4.80 -11.85
C VAL A 101 -3.74 4.50 -10.60
N LEU A 102 -3.84 3.23 -10.27
CA LEU A 102 -4.44 2.73 -9.03
C LEU A 102 -3.33 2.14 -8.12
N MET A 103 -3.37 2.49 -6.85
CA MET A 103 -2.55 1.89 -5.80
C MET A 103 -3.47 1.44 -4.66
N ASP A 104 -3.56 0.12 -4.41
CA ASP A 104 -4.25 -0.48 -3.26
C ASP A 104 -3.19 -0.97 -2.28
N LEU A 105 -2.85 -0.10 -1.30
CA LEU A 105 -1.65 -0.25 -0.47
C LEU A 105 -1.81 -1.36 0.59
N GLY A 106 -0.67 -1.77 1.13
CA GLY A 106 -0.59 -2.72 2.24
C GLY A 106 -0.48 -4.17 1.78
N VAL A 107 -1.07 -5.09 2.56
CA VAL A 107 -0.93 -6.54 2.39
C VAL A 107 -2.23 -7.18 1.95
N SER A 108 -2.14 -8.14 1.05
CA SER A 108 -3.28 -8.92 0.60
C SER A 108 -3.76 -9.91 1.67
N SER A 109 -5.06 -10.28 1.64
CA SER A 109 -5.59 -11.28 2.56
C SER A 109 -4.81 -12.60 2.53
N PRO A 110 -4.43 -13.17 1.37
CA PRO A 110 -3.62 -14.37 1.34
C PRO A 110 -2.25 -14.26 2.03
N GLN A 111 -1.60 -13.09 1.97
CA GLN A 111 -0.36 -12.88 2.72
C GLN A 111 -0.59 -12.93 4.24
N ILE A 112 -1.69 -12.34 4.72
CA ILE A 112 -2.04 -12.35 6.15
C ILE A 112 -2.49 -13.75 6.61
N ASP A 113 -3.24 -14.46 5.77
CA ASP A 113 -3.89 -15.72 6.14
C ASP A 113 -2.98 -16.93 5.99
N ASN A 114 -1.85 -16.80 5.25
CA ASN A 114 -0.83 -17.82 5.13
C ASN A 114 0.22 -17.69 6.25
N PRO A 115 0.27 -18.61 7.23
CA PRO A 115 1.22 -18.54 8.35
C PRO A 115 2.68 -18.52 7.91
N VAL A 116 3.01 -19.20 6.80
CA VAL A 116 4.39 -19.31 6.28
C VAL A 116 4.95 -17.94 5.84
N ARG A 117 4.09 -16.97 5.53
CA ARG A 117 4.50 -15.62 5.12
C ARG A 117 4.88 -14.71 6.30
N GLY A 118 4.51 -15.05 7.52
CA GLY A 118 4.89 -14.35 8.74
C GLY A 118 4.20 -12.99 9.00
N PHE A 119 3.19 -12.59 8.22
CA PHE A 119 2.50 -11.31 8.40
C PHE A 119 1.53 -11.26 9.58
N SER A 120 1.16 -12.41 10.11
CA SER A 120 0.15 -12.52 11.17
C SER A 120 0.66 -13.36 12.34
N PHE A 121 0.26 -12.97 13.54
CA PHE A 121 0.50 -13.72 14.78
C PHE A 121 -0.71 -14.56 15.23
N ARG A 122 -1.71 -14.73 14.35
CA ARG A 122 -2.88 -15.59 14.66
C ARG A 122 -2.53 -17.06 14.67
N PHE A 123 -1.57 -17.43 13.86
CA PHE A 123 -1.00 -18.78 13.76
C PHE A 123 0.50 -18.68 13.82
N GLU A 124 1.15 -19.71 14.36
CA GLU A 124 2.59 -19.79 14.36
C GLU A 124 3.12 -19.94 12.94
N GLY A 125 4.14 -19.17 12.62
CA GLY A 125 4.86 -19.23 11.36
C GLY A 125 6.23 -18.58 11.48
N PRO A 126 7.10 -18.73 10.47
CA PRO A 126 8.39 -18.05 10.46
C PRO A 126 8.19 -16.53 10.47
N LEU A 127 9.04 -15.81 11.16
CA LEU A 127 9.02 -14.35 11.24
C LEU A 127 9.67 -13.75 9.98
N ASP A 128 9.01 -13.91 8.82
CA ASP A 128 9.54 -13.46 7.53
C ASP A 128 9.09 -12.04 7.18
N MET A 129 7.81 -11.83 6.89
CA MET A 129 7.14 -10.59 6.50
C MET A 129 7.61 -9.97 5.16
N ARG A 130 8.46 -10.62 4.37
CA ARG A 130 8.78 -10.13 3.02
C ARG A 130 7.60 -10.30 2.07
N MET A 131 7.28 -9.27 1.32
CA MET A 131 6.34 -9.37 0.20
C MET A 131 6.99 -10.10 -0.97
N ASP A 132 8.23 -9.72 -1.33
CA ASP A 132 9.06 -10.46 -2.28
C ASP A 132 9.95 -11.45 -1.53
N THR A 133 9.59 -12.73 -1.56
CA THR A 133 10.34 -13.79 -0.87
C THR A 133 11.62 -14.22 -1.59
N THR A 134 11.85 -13.70 -2.81
CA THR A 134 13.02 -14.09 -3.63
C THR A 134 14.27 -13.27 -3.29
N ARG A 135 14.13 -12.15 -2.55
CA ARG A 135 15.22 -11.22 -2.23
C ARG A 135 15.04 -10.55 -0.87
N GLY A 136 16.10 -9.90 -0.42
CA GLY A 136 16.13 -9.18 0.86
C GLY A 136 16.22 -10.12 2.06
N GLU A 137 16.27 -9.54 3.25
CA GLU A 137 16.30 -10.26 4.51
C GLU A 137 14.91 -10.29 5.16
N SER A 138 14.63 -11.36 5.91
CA SER A 138 13.42 -11.47 6.71
C SER A 138 13.51 -10.65 7.99
N VAL A 139 12.37 -10.41 8.66
CA VAL A 139 12.37 -9.77 9.99
C VAL A 139 13.21 -10.56 10.98
N ALA A 140 13.13 -11.89 10.98
CA ALA A 140 13.95 -12.72 11.85
C ALA A 140 15.44 -12.47 11.63
N GLN A 141 15.91 -12.48 10.38
CA GLN A 141 17.31 -12.23 10.02
C GLN A 141 17.77 -10.84 10.43
N TRP A 142 16.96 -9.83 10.16
CA TRP A 142 17.27 -8.46 10.58
C TRP A 142 17.39 -8.35 12.10
N LEU A 143 16.47 -8.95 12.86
CA LEU A 143 16.47 -8.93 14.32
C LEU A 143 17.66 -9.69 14.94
N GLU A 144 18.33 -10.59 14.19
CA GLU A 144 19.55 -11.26 14.66
C GLU A 144 20.71 -10.28 14.90
N THR A 145 20.79 -9.22 14.12
CA THR A 145 21.93 -8.30 14.13
C THR A 145 21.58 -6.86 14.53
N ALA A 146 20.32 -6.45 14.38
CA ALA A 146 19.89 -5.09 14.63
C ALA A 146 20.12 -4.64 16.08
N GLU A 147 20.61 -3.41 16.23
CA GLU A 147 20.87 -2.80 17.53
C GLU A 147 19.59 -2.28 18.20
N VAL A 148 19.59 -2.18 19.54
CA VAL A 148 18.43 -1.70 20.31
C VAL A 148 17.86 -0.39 19.77
N ASN A 149 18.73 0.56 19.41
CA ASN A 149 18.28 1.86 18.93
C ASN A 149 17.62 1.78 17.55
N GLN A 150 18.13 0.95 16.65
CA GLN A 150 17.54 0.72 15.31
C GLN A 150 16.16 0.07 15.44
N ILE A 151 16.04 -0.97 16.26
CA ILE A 151 14.76 -1.63 16.52
C ILE A 151 13.74 -0.66 17.12
N ALA A 152 14.18 0.15 18.11
CA ALA A 152 13.30 1.13 18.75
C ALA A 152 12.84 2.23 17.79
N GLU A 153 13.71 2.69 16.89
CA GLU A 153 13.39 3.67 15.86
C GLU A 153 12.34 3.13 14.88
N VAL A 154 12.56 1.95 14.32
CA VAL A 154 11.62 1.27 13.42
C VAL A 154 10.24 1.13 14.07
N ILE A 155 10.19 0.61 15.31
CA ILE A 155 8.91 0.41 16.03
C ILE A 155 8.22 1.75 16.30
N ARG A 156 8.98 2.80 16.64
CA ARG A 156 8.43 4.13 16.93
C ARG A 156 7.89 4.81 15.68
N GLU A 157 8.68 4.82 14.59
CA GLU A 157 8.34 5.57 13.39
C GLU A 157 7.25 4.88 12.55
N TYR A 158 7.37 3.58 12.35
CA TYR A 158 6.43 2.83 11.50
C TYR A 158 5.27 2.18 12.26
N GLY A 159 5.40 2.00 13.58
CA GLY A 159 4.34 1.48 14.43
C GLY A 159 3.58 2.55 15.22
N GLU A 160 4.12 3.77 15.32
CA GLU A 160 3.63 4.82 16.24
C GLU A 160 3.47 4.25 17.67
N GLU A 161 4.39 3.33 18.10
CA GLU A 161 4.32 2.59 19.35
C GLU A 161 5.12 3.29 20.46
N ARG A 162 4.44 3.72 21.51
CA ARG A 162 5.04 4.44 22.64
C ARG A 162 6.00 3.59 23.49
N PHE A 163 5.83 2.27 23.49
CA PHE A 163 6.69 1.33 24.21
C PHE A 163 7.87 0.84 23.38
N ALA A 164 8.16 1.44 22.23
CA ALA A 164 9.19 1.04 21.28
C ALA A 164 10.54 0.73 21.93
N GLY A 165 11.02 1.59 22.83
CA GLY A 165 12.30 1.37 23.54
C GLY A 165 12.29 0.18 24.48
N ALA A 166 11.17 -0.10 25.15
CA ALA A 166 11.04 -1.26 26.03
C ALA A 166 10.98 -2.56 25.21
N ILE A 167 10.22 -2.57 24.11
CA ILE A 167 10.11 -3.70 23.20
C ILE A 167 11.47 -4.02 22.57
N ALA A 168 12.19 -3.00 22.08
CA ALA A 168 13.52 -3.19 21.50
C ALA A 168 14.53 -3.81 22.48
N LYS A 169 14.54 -3.33 23.74
CA LYS A 169 15.37 -3.91 24.79
C LYS A 169 14.99 -5.36 25.10
N ALA A 170 13.70 -5.67 25.15
CA ALA A 170 13.21 -7.02 25.38
C ALA A 170 13.61 -7.97 24.23
N ILE A 171 13.52 -7.53 22.96
CA ILE A 171 13.96 -8.30 21.79
C ILE A 171 15.45 -8.63 21.88
N VAL A 172 16.31 -7.64 22.17
CA VAL A 172 17.77 -7.86 22.26
C VAL A 172 18.12 -8.74 23.47
N ALA A 173 17.50 -8.53 24.63
CA ALA A 173 17.71 -9.37 25.82
C ALA A 173 17.32 -10.83 25.53
N ARG A 174 16.14 -11.06 24.92
CA ARG A 174 15.66 -12.39 24.52
C ARG A 174 16.64 -13.07 23.57
N ARG A 175 17.15 -12.32 22.56
CA ARG A 175 18.17 -12.80 21.63
C ARG A 175 19.45 -13.24 22.32
N GLN A 176 19.92 -12.49 23.30
CA GLN A 176 21.14 -12.81 24.06
C GLN A 176 20.97 -14.00 25.01
N GLU A 177 19.80 -14.15 25.62
CA GLU A 177 19.54 -15.19 26.60
C GLU A 177 19.19 -16.55 26.00
N ARG A 178 18.43 -16.56 24.88
CA ARG A 178 17.81 -17.77 24.33
C ARG A 178 17.99 -17.93 22.82
N GLY A 179 18.80 -17.06 22.20
CA GLY A 179 18.99 -17.05 20.75
C GLY A 179 17.96 -16.20 19.99
N PRO A 180 18.03 -16.16 18.66
CA PRO A 180 17.18 -15.31 17.81
C PRO A 180 15.69 -15.62 17.96
N ILE A 181 14.85 -14.59 17.73
CA ILE A 181 13.41 -14.74 17.61
C ILE A 181 13.12 -15.17 16.17
N SER A 182 12.51 -16.35 16.02
CA SER A 182 12.32 -16.96 14.70
C SER A 182 10.85 -17.09 14.28
N THR A 183 9.91 -17.00 15.22
CA THR A 183 8.49 -17.19 14.92
C THR A 183 7.64 -15.96 15.27
N THR A 184 6.49 -15.88 14.61
CA THR A 184 5.50 -14.82 14.83
C THR A 184 4.93 -14.84 16.25
N THR A 185 4.71 -16.02 16.81
CA THR A 185 4.18 -16.21 18.17
C THR A 185 5.18 -15.77 19.22
N GLU A 186 6.47 -16.15 19.10
CA GLU A 186 7.53 -15.69 20.02
C GLU A 186 7.60 -14.16 20.10
N LEU A 187 7.57 -13.48 18.95
CA LEU A 187 7.58 -12.03 18.90
C LEU A 187 6.31 -11.43 19.53
N ALA A 188 5.15 -11.98 19.22
CA ALA A 188 3.87 -11.46 19.70
C ALA A 188 3.74 -11.60 21.23
N GLU A 189 4.17 -12.73 21.79
CA GLU A 189 4.19 -12.98 23.24
C GLU A 189 5.15 -12.02 23.97
N LEU A 190 6.39 -11.87 23.43
CA LEU A 190 7.37 -10.94 24.00
C LEU A 190 6.84 -9.50 24.02
N VAL A 191 6.19 -9.06 22.95
CA VAL A 191 5.59 -7.71 22.90
C VAL A 191 4.44 -7.60 23.89
N ALA A 192 3.56 -8.61 23.97
CA ALA A 192 2.43 -8.61 24.90
C ALA A 192 2.85 -8.56 26.37
N ASP A 193 3.96 -9.21 26.73
CA ASP A 193 4.54 -9.19 28.08
C ASP A 193 5.20 -7.85 28.39
N THR A 194 5.72 -7.16 27.38
CA THR A 194 6.41 -5.88 27.52
C THR A 194 5.45 -4.70 27.62
N VAL A 195 4.33 -4.74 26.87
CA VAL A 195 3.36 -3.64 26.78
C VAL A 195 2.40 -3.66 27.95
N LYS A 196 2.60 -2.74 28.90
CA LYS A 196 1.83 -2.68 30.16
C LYS A 196 0.39 -2.20 30.01
N THR A 197 0.08 -1.43 28.96
CA THR A 197 -1.25 -0.84 28.74
C THR A 197 -1.80 -1.33 27.40
N ARG A 198 -2.96 -1.99 27.46
CA ARG A 198 -3.64 -2.53 26.27
C ARG A 198 -4.75 -1.58 25.85
N GLU A 199 -4.79 -1.26 24.55
CA GLU A 199 -5.95 -0.61 23.95
C GLU A 199 -7.08 -1.65 23.83
N GLN A 200 -8.30 -1.27 24.22
CA GLN A 200 -9.42 -2.19 24.19
C GLN A 200 -9.71 -2.66 22.75
N GLY A 201 -9.71 -3.98 22.55
CA GLY A 201 -10.00 -4.59 21.24
C GLY A 201 -8.84 -4.66 20.26
N GLN A 202 -7.61 -4.25 20.66
CA GLN A 202 -6.41 -4.36 19.82
C GLN A 202 -5.35 -5.26 20.49
N ASN A 203 -4.73 -6.14 19.68
CA ASN A 203 -3.60 -6.93 20.17
C ASN A 203 -2.37 -6.03 20.33
N PRO A 204 -1.63 -6.09 21.46
CA PRO A 204 -0.45 -5.28 21.70
C PRO A 204 0.63 -5.39 20.62
N ALA A 205 0.76 -6.55 19.97
CA ALA A 205 1.77 -6.77 18.94
C ALA A 205 1.43 -6.11 17.59
N THR A 206 0.19 -5.66 17.35
CA THR A 206 -0.25 -5.15 16.05
C THR A 206 0.65 -4.04 15.51
N ARG A 207 1.00 -3.06 16.33
CA ARG A 207 1.84 -1.92 15.93
C ARG A 207 3.27 -2.34 15.63
N THR A 208 3.83 -3.26 16.41
CA THR A 208 5.19 -3.80 16.19
C THR A 208 5.25 -4.61 14.90
N PHE A 209 4.24 -5.45 14.62
CA PHE A 209 4.15 -6.20 13.37
C PHE A 209 4.00 -5.26 12.16
N GLN A 210 3.15 -4.25 12.26
CA GLN A 210 3.04 -3.21 11.23
C GLN A 210 4.38 -2.52 10.97
N ALA A 211 5.10 -2.14 12.03
CA ALA A 211 6.38 -1.46 11.91
C ALA A 211 7.42 -2.30 11.17
N PHE A 212 7.58 -3.55 11.55
CA PHE A 212 8.54 -4.44 10.90
C PHE A 212 8.16 -4.76 9.46
N ARG A 213 6.86 -4.94 9.18
CA ARG A 213 6.36 -5.13 7.82
C ARG A 213 6.72 -3.95 6.92
N ILE A 214 6.38 -2.74 7.36
CA ILE A 214 6.66 -1.51 6.62
C ILE A 214 8.16 -1.36 6.37
N PHE A 215 8.98 -1.59 7.38
CA PHE A 215 10.43 -1.46 7.31
C PHE A 215 11.07 -2.47 6.34
N ILE A 216 10.80 -3.77 6.52
CA ILE A 216 11.40 -4.84 5.69
C ILE A 216 11.03 -4.68 4.22
N ASN A 217 9.84 -4.18 3.93
CA ASN A 217 9.36 -3.99 2.56
C ASN A 217 9.58 -2.56 2.03
N ALA A 218 10.16 -1.65 2.80
CA ALA A 218 10.35 -0.25 2.44
C ALA A 218 9.06 0.40 1.88
N GLU A 219 7.88 0.09 2.51
CA GLU A 219 6.57 0.40 1.95
C GLU A 219 6.32 1.90 1.77
N LEU A 220 6.75 2.72 2.74
CA LEU A 220 6.51 4.16 2.71
C LEU A 220 7.46 4.89 1.74
N GLU A 221 8.71 4.46 1.65
CA GLU A 221 9.69 4.97 0.70
C GLU A 221 9.25 4.69 -0.74
N GLU A 222 8.77 3.47 -0.97
CA GLU A 222 8.26 3.08 -2.28
C GLU A 222 7.00 3.86 -2.66
N LEU A 223 6.09 4.06 -1.70
CA LEU A 223 4.90 4.89 -1.90
C LEU A 223 5.29 6.33 -2.30
N GLN A 224 6.26 6.94 -1.62
CA GLN A 224 6.72 8.29 -1.95
C GLN A 224 7.29 8.36 -3.37
N GLN A 225 8.13 7.39 -3.75
CA GLN A 225 8.70 7.33 -5.09
C GLN A 225 7.63 7.15 -6.18
N ALA A 226 6.64 6.29 -5.94
CA ALA A 226 5.56 6.06 -6.89
C ALA A 226 4.63 7.26 -7.04
N LEU A 227 4.35 7.97 -5.95
CA LEU A 227 3.55 9.19 -5.98
C LEU A 227 4.25 10.28 -6.80
N GLU A 228 5.55 10.51 -6.59
CA GLU A 228 6.31 11.48 -7.41
C GLU A 228 6.36 11.03 -8.88
N ALA A 229 6.58 9.74 -9.16
CA ALA A 229 6.57 9.21 -10.51
C ALA A 229 5.20 9.39 -11.20
N SER A 230 4.10 9.30 -10.45
CA SER A 230 2.74 9.47 -11.01
C SER A 230 2.52 10.85 -11.66
N LEU A 231 3.21 11.89 -11.18
CA LEU A 231 3.14 13.22 -11.80
C LEU A 231 3.71 13.26 -13.21
N ASP A 232 4.71 12.43 -13.47
CA ASP A 232 5.41 12.44 -14.75
C ASP A 232 4.74 11.50 -15.77
N VAL A 233 4.24 10.34 -15.30
CA VAL A 233 3.67 9.34 -16.20
C VAL A 233 2.20 9.57 -16.53
N LEU A 234 1.44 10.26 -15.68
CA LEU A 234 0.05 10.60 -15.95
C LEU A 234 -0.05 11.66 -17.06
N GLN A 235 -0.88 11.37 -18.07
CA GLN A 235 -1.26 12.35 -19.09
C GLN A 235 -2.13 13.46 -18.46
N PRO A 236 -2.25 14.64 -19.11
CA PRO A 236 -3.26 15.62 -18.74
C PRO A 236 -4.65 14.97 -18.61
N GLY A 237 -5.37 15.29 -17.53
CA GLY A 237 -6.64 14.67 -17.19
C GLY A 237 -6.56 13.28 -16.59
N GLY A 238 -5.39 12.63 -16.62
CA GLY A 238 -5.17 11.31 -16.05
C GLY A 238 -5.42 11.27 -14.53
N ARG A 239 -5.87 10.13 -14.03
CA ARG A 239 -6.37 9.95 -12.66
C ARG A 239 -5.42 9.11 -11.80
N LEU A 240 -5.21 9.58 -10.57
CA LEU A 240 -4.52 8.85 -9.51
C LEU A 240 -5.53 8.48 -8.43
N ALA A 241 -5.71 7.18 -8.18
CA ALA A 241 -6.51 6.65 -7.07
C ALA A 241 -5.62 5.86 -6.13
N VAL A 242 -5.59 6.21 -4.85
CA VAL A 242 -4.75 5.54 -3.84
C VAL A 242 -5.60 5.16 -2.63
N ILE A 243 -5.61 3.87 -2.30
CA ILE A 243 -6.28 3.29 -1.13
C ILE A 243 -5.22 3.02 -0.07
N SER A 244 -5.39 3.64 1.10
CA SER A 244 -4.51 3.52 2.27
C SER A 244 -5.23 2.79 3.39
N PHE A 245 -4.54 1.97 4.19
CA PHE A 245 -5.13 1.19 5.30
C PHE A 245 -4.69 1.66 6.68
N HIS A 246 -3.66 2.49 6.78
CA HIS A 246 -3.21 3.07 8.04
C HIS A 246 -2.81 4.54 7.91
N SER A 247 -2.66 5.19 9.07
CA SER A 247 -2.43 6.64 9.20
C SER A 247 -1.20 7.15 8.47
N LEU A 248 -0.11 6.38 8.43
CA LEU A 248 1.14 6.80 7.80
C LEU A 248 1.00 6.89 6.29
N GLU A 249 0.40 5.86 5.66
CA GLU A 249 0.09 5.88 4.22
C GLU A 249 -0.82 7.05 3.87
N ASP A 250 -1.97 7.17 4.55
CA ASP A 250 -2.95 8.25 4.27
C ASP A 250 -2.33 9.64 4.45
N ARG A 251 -1.44 9.81 5.43
CA ARG A 251 -0.71 11.05 5.68
C ARG A 251 0.18 11.43 4.51
N ILE A 252 0.96 10.47 3.97
CA ILE A 252 1.85 10.68 2.81
C ILE A 252 1.02 11.06 1.59
N VAL A 253 -0.01 10.28 1.25
CA VAL A 253 -0.87 10.54 0.10
C VAL A 253 -1.57 11.91 0.22
N LYS A 254 -2.12 12.21 1.40
CA LYS A 254 -2.77 13.50 1.68
C LYS A 254 -1.81 14.68 1.49
N GLN A 255 -0.59 14.58 2.04
CA GLN A 255 0.41 15.65 1.95
C GLN A 255 0.88 15.82 0.51
N PHE A 256 1.11 14.73 -0.21
CA PHE A 256 1.48 14.76 -1.61
C PHE A 256 0.43 15.46 -2.48
N ILE A 257 -0.84 15.04 -2.37
CA ILE A 257 -1.93 15.67 -3.12
C ILE A 257 -2.07 17.16 -2.74
N ALA A 258 -1.99 17.49 -1.46
CA ALA A 258 -2.09 18.88 -1.01
C ALA A 258 -0.94 19.74 -1.56
N LYS A 259 0.30 19.25 -1.52
CA LYS A 259 1.49 19.95 -2.06
C LYS A 259 1.34 20.30 -3.55
N HIS A 260 0.69 19.43 -4.32
CA HIS A 260 0.57 19.57 -5.78
C HIS A 260 -0.79 20.11 -6.25
N SER A 261 -1.76 20.31 -5.35
CA SER A 261 -3.12 20.78 -5.68
C SER A 261 -3.53 22.09 -5.01
N ARG A 262 -2.71 22.63 -4.11
CA ARG A 262 -3.03 23.86 -3.38
C ARG A 262 -1.89 24.84 -3.50
N ASP A 263 -2.21 26.06 -3.91
CA ASP A 263 -1.28 27.18 -3.82
C ASP A 263 -1.23 27.65 -2.36
N GLU A 264 -0.06 27.60 -1.75
CA GLU A 264 0.17 28.13 -0.41
C GLU A 264 0.45 29.64 -0.53
N TYR A 265 -0.46 30.46 -0.02
CA TYR A 265 -0.27 31.89 0.05
C TYR A 265 0.97 32.24 0.88
N ASP A 266 2.03 32.70 0.21
CA ASP A 266 3.21 33.20 0.89
C ASP A 266 3.00 34.67 1.33
N ARG A 267 2.82 34.87 2.63
CA ARG A 267 2.69 36.18 3.24
C ARG A 267 3.88 37.11 2.99
N ARG A 268 5.04 36.55 2.64
CA ARG A 268 6.28 37.30 2.34
C ARG A 268 6.33 37.78 0.89
N ALA A 269 5.53 37.19 0.03
CA ALA A 269 5.42 37.55 -1.39
C ALA A 269 3.96 37.71 -1.84
N PRO A 270 3.22 38.68 -1.29
CA PRO A 270 1.77 38.82 -1.49
C PRO A 270 1.35 39.09 -2.94
N PHE A 271 2.29 39.48 -3.80
CA PHE A 271 2.08 39.75 -5.23
C PHE A 271 2.72 38.71 -6.15
N ALA A 272 3.17 37.59 -5.60
CA ALA A 272 3.68 36.48 -6.43
C ALA A 272 2.55 35.95 -7.33
N ALA A 273 2.90 35.61 -8.57
CA ALA A 273 1.95 34.94 -9.47
C ALA A 273 1.50 33.61 -8.83
N PRO A 274 0.21 33.23 -8.97
CA PRO A 274 -0.28 31.96 -8.47
C PRO A 274 0.57 30.81 -9.00
N LYS A 275 0.92 29.87 -8.12
CA LYS A 275 1.68 28.69 -8.49
C LYS A 275 0.81 27.77 -9.32
N VAL A 276 1.32 27.35 -10.44
CA VAL A 276 0.64 26.40 -11.30
C VAL A 276 0.64 25.01 -10.64
N MET A 277 -0.56 24.48 -10.37
CA MET A 277 -0.74 23.23 -9.68
C MET A 277 -0.73 22.05 -10.66
N LYS A 278 0.06 21.02 -10.35
CA LYS A 278 0.17 19.82 -11.18
C LYS A 278 -1.01 18.85 -10.99
N LEU A 279 -1.71 18.93 -9.86
CA LEU A 279 -2.85 18.09 -9.53
C LEU A 279 -4.07 18.93 -9.17
N LYS A 280 -5.25 18.39 -9.40
CA LYS A 280 -6.54 18.77 -8.83
C LYS A 280 -6.97 17.69 -7.87
N ALA A 281 -7.11 18.00 -6.58
CA ALA A 281 -7.69 17.07 -5.62
C ALA A 281 -9.18 16.86 -5.96
N LEU A 282 -9.61 15.62 -6.03
CA LEU A 282 -11.01 15.29 -6.34
C LEU A 282 -11.72 14.78 -5.08
N ASP A 283 -11.58 13.48 -4.78
CA ASP A 283 -12.39 12.81 -3.79
C ASP A 283 -11.59 12.19 -2.64
N ARG A 284 -12.30 11.99 -1.53
CA ARG A 284 -11.89 11.15 -0.41
C ARG A 284 -13.03 10.21 -0.06
N VAL A 285 -12.86 8.93 -0.36
CA VAL A 285 -13.89 7.89 -0.22
C VAL A 285 -13.53 6.95 0.93
N LYS A 286 -14.52 6.47 1.66
CA LYS A 286 -14.41 5.42 2.65
C LYS A 286 -15.35 4.27 2.30
N PRO A 287 -15.02 3.03 2.69
CA PRO A 287 -15.92 1.89 2.52
C PRO A 287 -17.28 2.12 3.17
N GLY A 288 -18.32 1.70 2.49
CA GLY A 288 -19.68 1.74 3.01
C GLY A 288 -19.91 0.74 4.15
N ALA A 289 -20.98 0.93 4.94
CA ALA A 289 -21.31 0.05 6.06
C ALA A 289 -21.50 -1.43 5.65
N ALA A 290 -22.08 -1.68 4.47
CA ALA A 290 -22.26 -3.01 3.93
C ALA A 290 -20.91 -3.70 3.65
N GLU A 291 -19.98 -3.00 3.03
CA GLU A 291 -18.62 -3.50 2.76
C GLU A 291 -17.86 -3.80 4.05
N VAL A 292 -17.91 -2.87 5.02
CA VAL A 292 -17.26 -3.07 6.33
C VAL A 292 -17.83 -4.26 7.08
N SER A 293 -19.15 -4.50 6.97
CA SER A 293 -19.80 -5.66 7.56
C SER A 293 -19.34 -6.98 6.91
N ALA A 294 -19.20 -7.00 5.58
CA ALA A 294 -18.75 -8.16 4.82
C ALA A 294 -17.23 -8.39 4.96
N ASN A 295 -16.45 -7.31 4.96
CA ASN A 295 -14.99 -7.34 5.08
C ASN A 295 -14.50 -6.38 6.15
N LYS A 296 -14.28 -6.87 7.37
CA LYS A 296 -13.81 -6.05 8.49
C LYS A 296 -12.45 -5.39 8.25
N ARG A 297 -11.64 -5.92 7.33
CA ARG A 297 -10.33 -5.35 6.96
C ARG A 297 -10.48 -4.03 6.20
N SER A 298 -11.61 -3.81 5.51
CA SER A 298 -11.88 -2.56 4.80
C SER A 298 -12.13 -1.36 5.74
N ARG A 299 -12.45 -1.60 7.02
CA ARG A 299 -12.88 -0.54 7.97
C ARG A 299 -11.94 0.66 8.05
N SER A 300 -10.63 0.43 7.95
CA SER A 300 -9.61 1.49 8.02
C SER A 300 -9.27 2.10 6.67
N ALA A 301 -9.77 1.55 5.57
CA ALA A 301 -9.43 2.01 4.23
C ALA A 301 -9.91 3.45 3.98
N ILE A 302 -9.05 4.22 3.33
CA ILE A 302 -9.33 5.56 2.84
C ILE A 302 -8.78 5.65 1.42
N MET A 303 -9.65 5.88 0.44
CA MET A 303 -9.23 6.20 -0.91
C MET A 303 -9.14 7.70 -1.11
N ARG A 304 -8.07 8.17 -1.75
CA ARG A 304 -7.92 9.54 -2.23
C ARG A 304 -7.74 9.53 -3.74
N VAL A 305 -8.40 10.49 -4.38
CA VAL A 305 -8.39 10.64 -5.84
C VAL A 305 -7.88 12.04 -6.20
N ALA A 306 -6.98 12.07 -7.17
CA ALA A 306 -6.49 13.31 -7.76
C ALA A 306 -6.43 13.17 -9.29
N GLN A 307 -6.47 14.31 -9.99
CA GLN A 307 -6.38 14.39 -11.44
C GLN A 307 -5.16 15.20 -11.83
N ARG A 308 -4.42 14.75 -12.84
CA ARG A 308 -3.32 15.50 -13.46
C ARG A 308 -3.91 16.69 -14.21
N THR A 309 -3.39 17.88 -13.99
CA THR A 309 -3.76 19.09 -14.72
C THR A 309 -3.09 19.14 -16.10
N ASP A 310 -3.45 20.11 -16.93
CA ASP A 310 -2.96 20.26 -18.32
C ASP A 310 -1.54 20.81 -18.42
N LEU A 311 -0.78 20.81 -17.34
CA LEU A 311 0.52 21.49 -17.22
C LEU A 311 1.67 20.53 -17.08
#